data_bedff8540867ec5643994379d10a0c53
#
_entry.id   bedff8540867ec5643994379d10a0c53
#
_cell.length_a   1.000
_cell.length_b   1.000
_cell.length_c   1.000
_cell.angle_alpha   90.00
_cell.angle_beta   90.00
_cell.angle_gamma   90.00
#
_symmetry.space_group_name_H-M   'P 1'
#
loop_
_entity.id
_entity.type
_entity.pdbx_description
1 polymer ?
#
loop_
_entity_poly.entity_id
_entity_poly.type
_entity_poly.pdbx_seq_one_letter_code
_entity_poly.pdbx_strand_id
1 'polypeptide(L)'
;ALYEKAYAHYRTASRAAMGDAFTRDCSLRDRLRLIFSRALDLYLSGDGARGCFSVVTAASEAVGDPDVARLVVGSIEDLDRVFASLFTQGVATGELSGTANVQQLAQLATATLHTLSVRSRAGFPRDRLEAVIEAAVGTIMGPADPAPGLR
;
A
#
# COMPACT_ATOMS: atom_id res chain seq x y z
N ALA A 1 6.65 22.83 9.21
CA ALA A 1 7.34 23.51 8.10
C ALA A 1 8.24 22.60 7.27
N LEU A 2 9.34 22.02 7.82
CA LEU A 2 10.25 21.16 7.03
C LEU A 2 9.59 19.82 6.65
N TYR A 3 9.01 19.15 7.62
CA TYR A 3 8.33 17.87 7.42
C TYR A 3 7.12 17.99 6.50
N GLU A 4 6.35 19.05 6.58
CA GLU A 4 5.21 19.30 5.68
C GLU A 4 5.66 19.43 4.23
N LYS A 5 6.74 20.16 3.97
CA LYS A 5 7.33 20.29 2.63
C LYS A 5 7.86 18.95 2.11
N ALA A 6 8.58 18.21 2.95
CA ALA A 6 9.11 16.90 2.62
C ALA A 6 7.98 15.90 2.34
N TYR A 7 6.91 15.93 3.14
CA TYR A 7 5.73 15.10 2.93
C TYR A 7 5.00 15.45 1.63
N ALA A 8 4.81 16.73 1.34
CA ALA A 8 4.18 17.17 0.10
C ALA A 8 4.98 16.71 -1.13
N HIS A 9 6.30 16.80 -1.07
CA HIS A 9 7.19 16.30 -2.12
C HIS A 9 7.06 14.77 -2.28
N TYR A 10 7.08 14.04 -1.17
CA TYR A 10 6.90 12.58 -1.17
C TYR A 10 5.53 12.18 -1.75
N ARG A 11 4.45 12.87 -1.37
CA ARG A 11 3.11 12.62 -1.93
C ARG A 11 3.07 12.79 -3.45
N THR A 12 3.74 13.81 -3.96
CA THR A 12 3.83 14.06 -5.41
C THR A 12 4.57 12.91 -6.10
N ALA A 13 5.72 12.51 -5.57
CA ALA A 13 6.50 11.38 -6.11
C ALA A 13 5.72 10.05 -6.02
N SER A 14 5.02 9.82 -4.90
CA SER A 14 4.21 8.63 -4.68
C SER A 14 3.03 8.57 -5.68
N ARG A 15 2.34 9.68 -5.90
CA ARG A 15 1.26 9.75 -6.90
C ARG A 15 1.78 9.50 -8.31
N ALA A 16 2.93 10.06 -8.68
CA ALA A 16 3.56 9.82 -9.96
C ALA A 16 3.97 8.35 -10.14
N ALA A 17 4.53 7.72 -9.10
CA ALA A 17 4.90 6.31 -9.10
C ALA A 17 3.68 5.38 -9.22
N MET A 18 2.59 5.71 -8.52
CA MET A 18 1.33 4.94 -8.60
C MET A 18 0.68 5.06 -9.98
N GLY A 19 0.77 6.24 -10.64
CA GLY A 19 0.19 6.49 -11.95
C GLY A 19 -1.28 6.07 -12.02
N ASP A 20 -1.60 5.17 -12.93
CA ASP A 20 -2.94 4.63 -13.17
C ASP A 20 -3.28 3.36 -12.34
N ALA A 21 -2.43 2.95 -11.40
CA ALA A 21 -2.59 1.67 -10.70
C ALA A 21 -3.96 1.51 -10.01
N PHE A 22 -4.49 2.60 -9.43
CA PHE A 22 -5.79 2.58 -8.75
C PHE A 22 -7.00 2.57 -9.70
N THR A 23 -6.83 2.98 -10.95
CA THR A 23 -7.92 3.16 -11.92
C THR A 23 -7.81 2.24 -13.13
N ARG A 24 -6.74 1.42 -13.19
CA ARG A 24 -6.53 0.51 -14.31
C ARG A 24 -7.70 -0.46 -14.47
N ASP A 25 -8.14 -0.65 -15.71
CA ASP A 25 -9.19 -1.62 -16.05
C ASP A 25 -8.61 -3.04 -16.03
N CYS A 26 -8.66 -3.65 -14.88
CA CYS A 26 -8.25 -5.02 -14.61
C CYS A 26 -8.95 -5.53 -13.33
N SER A 27 -8.80 -6.80 -13.01
CA SER A 27 -9.35 -7.36 -11.77
C SER A 27 -8.83 -6.61 -10.54
N LEU A 28 -9.62 -6.59 -9.47
CA LEU A 28 -9.18 -6.01 -8.20
C LEU A 28 -7.91 -6.70 -7.68
N ARG A 29 -7.79 -8.02 -7.85
CA ARG A 29 -6.60 -8.79 -7.51
C ARG A 29 -5.35 -8.26 -8.23
N ASP A 30 -5.43 -8.07 -9.54
CA ASP A 30 -4.30 -7.57 -10.34
C ASP A 30 -4.02 -6.11 -10.05
N ARG A 31 -5.05 -5.32 -9.75
CA ARG A 31 -4.90 -3.92 -9.33
C ARG A 31 -4.16 -3.81 -8.02
N LEU A 32 -4.47 -4.65 -7.02
CA LEU A 32 -3.71 -4.69 -5.76
C LEU A 32 -2.25 -5.07 -5.97
N ARG A 33 -1.98 -6.11 -6.78
CA ARG A 33 -0.60 -6.46 -7.14
C ARG A 33 0.14 -5.28 -7.76
N LEU A 34 -0.50 -4.60 -8.69
CA LEU A 34 0.08 -3.45 -9.37
C LEU A 34 0.38 -2.31 -8.39
N ILE A 35 -0.54 -1.98 -7.49
CA ILE A 35 -0.36 -0.95 -6.47
C ILE A 35 0.83 -1.29 -5.57
N PHE A 36 0.88 -2.50 -5.02
CA PHE A 36 1.98 -2.92 -4.14
C PHE A 36 3.32 -3.01 -4.89
N SER A 37 3.33 -3.49 -6.13
CA SER A 37 4.54 -3.58 -6.93
C SER A 37 5.13 -2.21 -7.27
N ARG A 38 4.29 -1.24 -7.62
CA ARG A 38 4.73 0.14 -7.87
C ARG A 38 5.23 0.83 -6.61
N ALA A 39 4.58 0.58 -5.47
CA ALA A 39 5.08 1.06 -4.18
C ALA A 39 6.45 0.46 -3.85
N LEU A 40 6.63 -0.84 -4.08
CA LEU A 40 7.91 -1.52 -3.89
C LEU A 40 9.00 -0.91 -4.80
N ASP A 41 8.70 -0.67 -6.07
CA ASP A 41 9.63 -0.02 -6.99
C ASP A 41 10.06 1.37 -6.48
N LEU A 42 9.11 2.15 -5.95
CA LEU A 42 9.41 3.44 -5.32
C LEU A 42 10.32 3.28 -4.09
N TYR A 43 10.03 2.30 -3.23
CA TYR A 43 10.81 2.07 -2.01
C TYR A 43 12.24 1.60 -2.31
N LEU A 44 12.44 0.89 -3.40
CA LEU A 44 13.75 0.40 -3.84
C LEU A 44 14.49 1.40 -4.75
N SER A 45 13.87 2.52 -5.12
CA SER A 45 14.50 3.52 -6.00
C SER A 45 15.57 4.34 -5.27
N GLY A 46 16.63 4.76 -6.00
CA GLY A 46 17.71 5.60 -5.50
C GLY A 46 18.89 4.81 -4.93
N ASP A 47 19.84 5.50 -4.28
CA ASP A 47 21.10 4.95 -3.75
C ASP A 47 20.90 4.18 -2.42
N GLY A 48 19.83 3.48 -2.29
CA GLY A 48 19.43 2.69 -1.12
C GLY A 48 17.94 2.73 -0.92
N ALA A 49 17.42 1.70 -0.27
CA ALA A 49 15.99 1.60 0.01
C ALA A 49 15.53 2.77 0.89
N ARG A 50 14.72 3.67 0.32
CA ARG A 50 14.24 4.88 1.01
C ARG A 50 13.01 4.61 1.87
N GLY A 51 12.23 3.61 1.50
CA GLY A 51 10.99 3.27 2.18
C GLY A 51 9.92 4.35 2.09
N CYS A 52 8.86 4.19 2.88
CA CYS A 52 7.77 5.15 2.98
C CYS A 52 8.13 6.30 3.93
N PHE A 53 7.89 7.53 3.51
CA PHE A 53 8.14 8.72 4.34
C PHE A 53 7.42 8.65 5.70
N SER A 54 6.15 8.24 5.70
CA SER A 54 5.35 8.16 6.93
C SER A 54 5.92 7.17 7.94
N VAL A 55 6.38 6.01 7.49
CA VAL A 55 7.00 4.98 8.35
C VAL A 55 8.31 5.50 8.95
N VAL A 56 9.17 6.10 8.12
CA VAL A 56 10.46 6.64 8.58
C VAL A 56 10.25 7.77 9.59
N THR A 57 9.36 8.71 9.27
CA THR A 57 9.06 9.87 10.13
C THR A 57 8.38 9.44 11.43
N ALA A 58 7.49 8.44 11.39
CA ALA A 58 6.86 7.90 12.59
C ALA A 58 7.89 7.32 13.55
N ALA A 59 8.86 6.58 13.02
CA ALA A 59 9.89 5.92 13.83
C ALA A 59 10.91 6.90 14.45
N SER A 60 11.16 8.04 13.80
CA SER A 60 12.23 8.97 14.23
C SER A 60 11.72 10.19 14.99
N GLU A 61 10.58 10.75 14.62
CA GLU A 61 10.22 12.12 15.03
C GLU A 61 8.83 12.25 15.69
N ALA A 62 7.88 11.37 15.35
CA ALA A 62 6.48 11.55 15.76
C ALA A 62 6.28 11.52 17.29
N VAL A 63 7.11 10.79 18.02
CA VAL A 63 7.03 10.72 19.50
C VAL A 63 7.40 12.04 20.15
N GLY A 64 8.33 12.79 19.58
CA GLY A 64 8.85 14.05 20.13
C GLY A 64 8.14 15.31 19.63
N ASP A 65 7.36 15.21 18.55
CA ASP A 65 6.73 16.35 17.89
C ASP A 65 5.26 16.08 17.56
N PRO A 66 4.32 16.72 18.27
CA PRO A 66 2.87 16.52 18.03
C PRO A 66 2.41 16.94 16.64
N ASP A 67 3.07 17.90 15.98
CA ASP A 67 2.71 18.32 14.63
C ASP A 67 3.13 17.24 13.61
N VAL A 68 4.30 16.67 13.80
CA VAL A 68 4.78 15.53 13.01
C VAL A 68 3.87 14.30 13.25
N ALA A 69 3.48 14.04 14.50
CA ALA A 69 2.56 12.95 14.81
C ALA A 69 1.23 13.09 14.06
N ARG A 70 0.63 14.30 14.05
CA ARG A 70 -0.61 14.56 13.28
C ARG A 70 -0.42 14.34 11.77
N LEU A 71 0.71 14.75 11.23
CA LEU A 71 1.02 14.53 9.82
C LEU A 71 1.09 13.04 9.48
N VAL A 72 1.72 12.24 10.33
CA VAL A 72 1.83 10.78 10.16
C VAL A 72 0.46 10.13 10.26
N VAL A 73 -0.33 10.46 11.28
CA VAL A 73 -1.70 9.94 11.43
C VAL A 73 -2.52 10.26 10.19
N GLY A 74 -2.54 11.51 9.75
CA GLY A 74 -3.27 11.92 8.55
C GLY A 74 -2.85 11.16 7.29
N SER A 75 -1.56 10.88 7.15
CA SER A 75 -1.06 10.12 5.99
C SER A 75 -1.50 8.65 5.99
N ILE A 76 -1.56 8.03 7.17
CA ILE A 76 -2.05 6.66 7.33
C ILE A 76 -3.56 6.58 7.05
N GLU A 77 -4.32 7.50 7.63
CA GLU A 77 -5.77 7.58 7.40
C GLU A 77 -6.13 7.86 5.94
N ASP A 78 -5.32 8.67 5.23
CA ASP A 78 -5.48 8.89 3.79
C ASP A 78 -5.33 7.60 2.99
N LEU A 79 -4.33 6.78 3.30
CA LEU A 79 -4.14 5.47 2.67
C LEU A 79 -5.32 4.53 2.98
N ASP A 80 -5.75 4.46 4.23
CA ASP A 80 -6.89 3.63 4.64
C ASP A 80 -8.15 4.02 3.86
N ARG A 81 -8.42 5.34 3.69
CA ARG A 81 -9.56 5.82 2.90
C ARG A 81 -9.47 5.43 1.43
N VAL A 82 -8.29 5.54 0.83
CA VAL A 82 -8.08 5.18 -0.58
C VAL A 82 -8.32 3.68 -0.78
N PHE A 83 -7.78 2.82 0.06
CA PHE A 83 -8.01 1.38 -0.01
C PHE A 83 -9.46 1.01 0.31
N ALA A 84 -10.10 1.65 1.31
CA ALA A 84 -11.49 1.41 1.63
C ALA A 84 -12.41 1.73 0.44
N SER A 85 -12.15 2.83 -0.27
CA SER A 85 -12.86 3.17 -1.51
C SER A 85 -12.67 2.11 -2.59
N LEU A 86 -11.45 1.64 -2.79
CA LEU A 86 -11.14 0.56 -3.74
C LEU A 86 -11.89 -0.73 -3.40
N PHE A 87 -11.91 -1.13 -2.15
CA PHE A 87 -12.60 -2.35 -1.71
C PHE A 87 -14.12 -2.22 -1.72
N THR A 88 -14.66 -1.03 -1.44
CA THR A 88 -16.09 -0.73 -1.61
C THR A 88 -16.51 -0.93 -3.07
N GLN A 89 -15.72 -0.49 -4.02
CA GLN A 89 -15.95 -0.77 -5.43
C GLN A 89 -15.89 -2.27 -5.74
N GLY A 90 -14.92 -2.98 -5.14
CA GLY A 90 -14.79 -4.43 -5.30
C GLY A 90 -16.00 -5.22 -4.78
N VAL A 91 -16.61 -4.76 -3.69
CA VAL A 91 -17.89 -5.31 -3.19
C VAL A 91 -19.02 -5.03 -4.20
N ALA A 92 -19.10 -3.80 -4.71
CA ALA A 92 -20.13 -3.40 -5.66
C ALA A 92 -20.05 -4.18 -6.99
N THR A 93 -18.85 -4.57 -7.43
CA THR A 93 -18.62 -5.37 -8.65
C THR A 93 -18.68 -6.88 -8.42
N GLY A 94 -18.82 -7.33 -7.17
CA GLY A 94 -18.85 -8.75 -6.82
C GLY A 94 -17.46 -9.41 -6.74
N GLU A 95 -16.37 -8.66 -6.85
CA GLU A 95 -15.00 -9.18 -6.71
C GLU A 95 -14.61 -9.44 -5.24
N LEU A 96 -15.31 -8.80 -4.30
CA LEU A 96 -15.27 -9.09 -2.88
C LEU A 96 -16.64 -9.48 -2.37
N SER A 97 -16.68 -10.31 -1.32
CA SER A 97 -17.92 -10.69 -0.65
C SER A 97 -18.68 -9.46 -0.15
N GLY A 98 -20.01 -9.45 -0.26
CA GLY A 98 -20.88 -8.43 0.31
C GLY A 98 -20.81 -8.32 1.83
N THR A 99 -20.25 -9.33 2.51
CA THR A 99 -19.99 -9.34 3.96
C THR A 99 -18.56 -8.92 4.34
N ALA A 100 -17.72 -8.55 3.35
CA ALA A 100 -16.35 -8.14 3.59
C ALA A 100 -16.31 -6.85 4.43
N ASN A 101 -15.48 -6.83 5.46
CA ASN A 101 -15.21 -5.61 6.22
C ASN A 101 -14.16 -4.79 5.50
N VAL A 102 -14.61 -3.85 4.65
CA VAL A 102 -13.73 -3.04 3.80
C VAL A 102 -12.75 -2.18 4.60
N GLN A 103 -13.11 -1.75 5.82
CA GLN A 103 -12.22 -0.97 6.67
C GLN A 103 -11.05 -1.81 7.19
N GLN A 104 -11.33 -3.04 7.63
CA GLN A 104 -10.27 -3.96 8.07
C GLN A 104 -9.35 -4.36 6.91
N LEU A 105 -9.91 -4.62 5.73
CA LEU A 105 -9.11 -4.91 4.54
C LEU A 105 -8.25 -3.72 4.13
N ALA A 106 -8.78 -2.50 4.23
CA ALA A 106 -8.02 -1.28 3.96
C ALA A 106 -6.84 -1.12 4.91
N GLN A 107 -7.05 -1.32 6.21
CA GLN A 107 -5.98 -1.27 7.22
C GLN A 107 -4.91 -2.35 6.94
N LEU A 108 -5.30 -3.55 6.54
CA LEU A 108 -4.37 -4.61 6.15
C LEU A 108 -3.55 -4.22 4.90
N ALA A 109 -4.18 -3.60 3.90
CA ALA A 109 -3.49 -3.11 2.71
C ALA A 109 -2.48 -2.00 3.06
N THR A 110 -2.86 -1.04 3.90
CA THR A 110 -1.96 0.00 4.41
C THR A 110 -0.79 -0.61 5.20
N ALA A 111 -1.06 -1.58 6.08
CA ALA A 111 -0.03 -2.29 6.83
C ALA A 111 0.93 -3.06 5.90
N THR A 112 0.45 -3.57 4.77
CA THR A 112 1.28 -4.21 3.75
C THR A 112 2.27 -3.23 3.14
N LEU A 113 1.84 -2.01 2.78
CA LEU A 113 2.75 -0.96 2.32
C LEU A 113 3.82 -0.64 3.36
N HIS A 114 3.44 -0.55 4.62
CA HIS A 114 4.36 -0.23 5.71
C HIS A 114 5.38 -1.35 5.94
N THR A 115 4.98 -2.62 5.92
CA THR A 115 5.94 -3.72 6.06
C THR A 115 6.88 -3.83 4.85
N LEU A 116 6.40 -3.59 3.63
CA LEU A 116 7.25 -3.51 2.45
C LEU A 116 8.30 -2.40 2.59
N SER A 117 7.91 -1.24 3.09
CA SER A 117 8.82 -0.12 3.35
C SER A 117 9.92 -0.49 4.36
N VAL A 118 9.54 -1.03 5.51
CA VAL A 118 10.49 -1.41 6.57
C VAL A 118 11.45 -2.50 6.08
N ARG A 119 10.93 -3.53 5.43
CA ARG A 119 11.74 -4.64 4.90
C ARG A 119 12.67 -4.20 3.77
N SER A 120 12.22 -3.29 2.90
CA SER A 120 13.08 -2.68 1.87
C SER A 120 14.27 -1.96 2.49
N ARG A 121 14.02 -1.15 3.54
CA ARG A 121 15.09 -0.46 4.27
C ARG A 121 16.05 -1.42 4.99
N ALA A 122 15.54 -2.55 5.46
CA ALA A 122 16.35 -3.58 6.11
C ALA A 122 17.19 -4.41 5.10
N GLY A 123 17.04 -4.17 3.80
CA GLY A 123 17.82 -4.84 2.76
C GLY A 123 17.29 -6.22 2.34
N PHE A 124 16.01 -6.50 2.57
CA PHE A 124 15.41 -7.74 2.05
C PHE A 124 15.46 -7.75 0.53
N PRO A 125 15.82 -8.88 -0.10
CA PRO A 125 15.87 -9.00 -1.55
C PRO A 125 14.46 -8.93 -2.16
N ARG A 126 14.39 -8.48 -3.42
CA ARG A 126 13.13 -8.24 -4.14
C ARG A 126 12.20 -9.45 -4.16
N ASP A 127 12.71 -10.63 -4.39
CA ASP A 127 11.91 -11.87 -4.44
C ASP A 127 11.17 -12.14 -3.12
N ARG A 128 11.80 -11.87 -1.97
CA ARG A 128 11.16 -11.98 -0.66
C ARG A 128 10.11 -10.90 -0.43
N LEU A 129 10.31 -9.70 -0.97
CA LEU A 129 9.34 -8.61 -0.90
C LEU A 129 8.13 -8.88 -1.81
N GLU A 130 8.35 -9.43 -2.98
CA GLU A 130 7.28 -9.88 -3.89
C GLU A 130 6.46 -11.02 -3.28
N ALA A 131 7.08 -11.92 -2.53
CA ALA A 131 6.36 -12.96 -1.78
C ALA A 131 5.43 -12.36 -0.71
N VAL A 132 5.80 -11.24 -0.06
CA VAL A 132 4.92 -10.50 0.86
C VAL A 132 3.71 -9.93 0.12
N ILE A 133 3.91 -9.40 -1.09
CA ILE A 133 2.82 -8.88 -1.93
C ILE A 133 1.83 -10.01 -2.25
N GLU A 134 2.29 -11.15 -2.71
CA GLU A 134 1.41 -12.28 -3.04
C GLU A 134 0.65 -12.81 -1.81
N ALA A 135 1.31 -12.89 -0.67
CA ALA A 135 0.66 -13.28 0.59
C ALA A 135 -0.45 -12.29 1.00
N ALA A 136 -0.19 -10.98 0.88
CA ALA A 136 -1.17 -9.95 1.21
C ALA A 136 -2.36 -9.97 0.24
N VAL A 137 -2.12 -10.08 -1.06
CA VAL A 137 -3.17 -10.18 -2.08
C VAL A 137 -4.02 -11.43 -1.86
N GLY A 138 -3.40 -12.58 -1.58
CA GLY A 138 -4.12 -13.82 -1.28
C GLY A 138 -4.97 -13.71 -0.01
N THR A 139 -4.49 -13.04 1.02
CA THR A 139 -5.23 -12.84 2.26
C THR A 139 -6.42 -11.90 2.07
N ILE A 140 -6.24 -10.80 1.34
CA ILE A 140 -7.29 -9.80 1.08
C ILE A 140 -8.38 -10.36 0.16
N MET A 141 -7.97 -10.99 -0.94
CA MET A 141 -8.89 -11.43 -2.00
C MET A 141 -9.42 -12.84 -1.81
N GLY A 142 -8.86 -13.61 -0.89
CA GLY A 142 -9.10 -15.04 -0.79
C GLY A 142 -8.39 -15.84 -1.89
N PRO A 143 -8.64 -17.19 -1.96
CA PRO A 143 -8.03 -18.03 -2.98
C PRO A 143 -8.42 -17.55 -4.38
N ALA A 144 -7.50 -17.69 -5.35
CA ALA A 144 -7.83 -17.46 -6.75
C ALA A 144 -8.86 -18.48 -7.21
N ASP A 145 -9.84 -18.06 -8.00
CA ASP A 145 -10.74 -19.00 -8.65
C ASP A 145 -9.92 -20.01 -9.46
N PRO A 146 -10.26 -21.32 -9.40
CA PRO A 146 -9.60 -22.29 -10.24
C PRO A 146 -9.79 -21.91 -11.70
N ALA A 147 -8.70 -22.01 -12.49
CA ALA A 147 -8.75 -21.68 -13.91
C ALA A 147 -9.94 -22.41 -14.58
N PRO A 148 -10.76 -21.73 -15.39
CA PRO A 148 -11.83 -22.38 -16.09
C PRO A 148 -11.26 -23.41 -17.05
N GLY A 149 -11.50 -24.70 -16.76
CA GLY A 149 -11.25 -25.80 -17.68
C GLY A 149 -10.18 -26.80 -17.29
N LEU A 150 -10.48 -27.65 -16.34
CA LEU A 150 -10.09 -29.07 -16.33
C LEU A 150 -11.26 -29.84 -15.69
N ARG A 151 -12.30 -30.06 -16.47
CA ARG A 151 -13.29 -31.13 -16.22
C ARG A 151 -13.16 -32.16 -17.31
#